data_f4c115f228a2c16a67ebbfe51d240288
#
_entry.id   f4c115f228a2c16a67ebbfe51d240288
#
_cell.length_a   1.000
_cell.length_b   1.000
_cell.length_c   1.000
_cell.angle_alpha   90.00
_cell.angle_beta   90.00
_cell.angle_gamma   90.00
#
_symmetry.space_group_name_H-M   'P 1'
#
loop_
_entity.id
_entity.type
_entity.pdbx_description
1 polymer ?
#
loop_
_entity_poly.entity_id
_entity_poly.type
_entity_poly.pdbx_seq_one_letter_code
_entity_poly.pdbx_strand_id
1 'polypeptide(L)'
;MSSTDPLIHLADVKKVFYTDEVETHALSGIHLDIQKGEYVSIAGPSGCGKSTLLSILGLLDTPSDGEYVLNEKPVENLSMSERARIRNREVGFIFQSFNLIGDLTVYENVELPLTYRGMGSAERKKRVTDALESVGMGH
;
A
#
# COMPACT_ATOMS: atom_id res chain seq x y z
N MET A 1 0.41 2.61 24.91
CA MET A 1 -0.03 3.05 23.56
C MET A 1 -1.17 4.04 23.70
N SER A 2 -1.03 5.20 23.08
CA SER A 2 -2.09 6.20 23.10
C SER A 2 -3.18 5.84 22.10
N SER A 3 -4.45 5.87 22.52
CA SER A 3 -5.59 5.66 21.62
C SER A 3 -5.78 6.80 20.63
N THR A 4 -5.02 7.90 20.78
CA THR A 4 -5.07 9.07 19.91
C THR A 4 -3.99 9.06 18.82
N ASP A 5 -3.07 8.09 18.84
CA ASP A 5 -2.04 8.01 17.82
C ASP A 5 -2.66 7.65 16.46
N PRO A 6 -2.32 8.39 15.40
CA PRO A 6 -2.86 8.07 14.08
C PRO A 6 -2.29 6.75 13.54
N LEU A 7 -3.12 6.06 12.74
CA LEU A 7 -2.67 4.87 12.03
C LEU A 7 -1.63 5.24 10.96
N ILE A 8 -1.86 6.33 10.26
CA ILE A 8 -0.95 6.88 9.25
C ILE A 8 -0.60 8.30 9.65
N HIS A 9 0.69 8.59 9.71
CA HIS A 9 1.21 9.93 9.98
C HIS A 9 2.26 10.29 8.96
N LEU A 10 2.01 11.36 8.21
CA LEU A 10 2.97 11.95 7.28
C LEU A 10 3.38 13.32 7.80
N ALA A 11 4.68 13.58 7.85
CA ALA A 11 5.21 14.88 8.25
C ALA A 11 6.20 15.36 7.20
N ASP A 12 5.88 16.45 6.55
CA ASP A 12 6.71 17.12 5.56
C ASP A 12 7.22 16.18 4.45
N VAL A 13 6.34 15.30 3.97
CA VAL A 13 6.69 14.32 2.94
C VAL A 13 6.85 15.01 1.59
N LYS A 14 7.99 14.75 0.97
CA LYS A 14 8.35 15.30 -0.35
C LYS A 14 8.69 14.15 -1.29
N LYS A 15 8.39 14.34 -2.55
CA LYS A 15 8.80 13.41 -3.60
C LYS A 15 9.24 14.18 -4.81
N VAL A 16 10.48 13.93 -5.21
CA VAL A 16 11.10 14.56 -6.37
C VAL A 16 11.53 13.46 -7.33
N PHE A 17 11.11 13.59 -8.58
CA PHE A 17 11.56 12.71 -9.65
C PHE A 17 12.61 13.43 -10.48
N TYR A 18 13.73 12.75 -10.71
CA TYR A 18 14.82 13.25 -11.51
C TYR A 18 14.86 12.53 -12.85
N THR A 19 14.87 13.32 -13.93
CA THR A 19 15.23 12.84 -15.25
C THR A 19 16.52 13.53 -15.66
N ASP A 20 17.12 13.13 -16.78
CA ASP A 20 18.41 13.68 -17.24
C ASP A 20 18.36 15.20 -17.42
N GLU A 21 17.20 15.78 -17.65
CA GLU A 21 17.04 17.20 -17.97
C GLU A 21 16.13 17.97 -17.01
N VAL A 22 15.29 17.27 -16.22
CA VAL A 22 14.24 17.94 -15.43
C VAL A 22 14.09 17.32 -14.03
N GLU A 23 13.94 18.19 -13.06
CA GLU A 23 13.58 17.84 -11.69
C GLU A 23 12.08 18.14 -11.51
N THR A 24 11.30 17.12 -11.16
CA THR A 24 9.85 17.26 -10.98
C THR A 24 9.50 17.06 -9.51
N HIS A 25 8.97 18.10 -8.88
CA HIS A 25 8.49 18.05 -7.49
C HIS A 25 7.05 17.56 -7.48
N ALA A 26 6.85 16.25 -7.32
CA ALA A 26 5.51 15.65 -7.29
C ALA A 26 4.80 15.93 -5.96
N LEU A 27 5.54 15.95 -4.86
CA LEU A 27 5.01 16.30 -3.53
C LEU A 27 5.97 17.30 -2.87
N SER A 28 5.43 18.37 -2.30
CA SER A 28 6.21 19.50 -1.78
C SER A 28 6.01 19.76 -0.28
N GLY A 29 5.86 18.72 0.50
CA GLY A 29 5.70 18.86 1.94
C GLY A 29 4.29 18.54 2.38
N ILE A 30 3.93 17.27 2.35
CA ILE A 30 2.60 16.79 2.71
C ILE A 30 2.56 16.43 4.18
N HIS A 31 1.54 16.95 4.87
CA HIS A 31 1.21 16.58 6.24
C HIS A 31 -0.15 15.94 6.24
N LEU A 32 -0.26 14.75 6.83
CA LEU A 32 -1.51 14.00 6.83
C LEU A 32 -1.53 13.03 8.02
N ASP A 33 -2.64 13.03 8.74
CA ASP A 33 -2.89 12.05 9.79
C ASP A 33 -4.20 11.33 9.49
N ILE A 34 -4.16 10.00 9.47
CA ILE A 34 -5.34 9.17 9.28
C ILE A 34 -5.49 8.29 10.51
N GLN A 35 -6.64 8.39 11.17
CA GLN A 35 -6.95 7.61 12.36
C GLN A 35 -7.42 6.21 11.98
N LYS A 36 -7.26 5.28 12.91
CA LYS A 36 -7.76 3.92 12.74
C LYS A 36 -9.29 3.95 12.57
N GLY A 37 -9.79 3.24 11.56
CA GLY A 37 -11.22 3.21 11.26
C GLY A 37 -11.73 4.38 10.44
N GLU A 38 -10.88 5.31 10.08
CA GLU A 38 -11.26 6.49 9.29
C GLU A 38 -11.33 6.16 7.80
N TYR A 39 -12.33 6.72 7.12
CA TYR A 39 -12.50 6.64 5.66
C TYR A 39 -12.12 7.98 5.06
N VAL A 40 -11.09 7.99 4.22
CA VAL A 40 -10.51 9.23 3.67
C VAL A 40 -10.53 9.21 2.15
N SER A 41 -10.93 10.33 1.57
CA SER A 41 -10.88 10.54 0.12
C SER A 41 -9.77 11.54 -0.21
N ILE A 42 -8.96 11.21 -1.21
CA ILE A 42 -7.93 12.09 -1.74
C ILE A 42 -8.39 12.58 -3.11
N ALA A 43 -8.69 13.86 -3.21
CA ALA A 43 -9.22 14.45 -4.40
C ALA A 43 -8.35 15.60 -4.90
N GLY A 44 -8.40 15.85 -6.20
CA GLY A 44 -7.67 16.94 -6.83
C GLY A 44 -7.60 16.75 -8.33
N PRO A 45 -7.19 17.78 -9.07
CA PRO A 45 -7.05 17.69 -10.53
C PRO A 45 -5.94 16.74 -10.93
N SER A 46 -5.97 16.27 -12.16
CA SER A 46 -4.92 15.43 -12.73
C SER A 46 -3.56 16.14 -12.64
N GLY A 47 -2.52 15.39 -12.25
CA GLY A 47 -1.18 15.95 -12.13
C GLY A 47 -0.87 16.64 -10.81
N CYS A 48 -1.78 16.60 -9.81
CA CYS A 48 -1.53 17.24 -8.51
C CYS A 48 -0.80 16.34 -7.50
N GLY A 49 -0.37 15.14 -7.91
CA GLY A 49 0.38 14.23 -7.05
C GLY A 49 -0.42 13.17 -6.33
N LYS A 50 -1.70 13.00 -6.63
CA LYS A 50 -2.57 11.98 -5.99
C LYS A 50 -2.00 10.58 -6.11
N SER A 51 -1.62 10.18 -7.33
CA SER A 51 -1.07 8.85 -7.58
C SER A 51 0.26 8.63 -6.86
N THR A 52 1.11 9.65 -6.81
CA THR A 52 2.38 9.61 -6.09
C THR A 52 2.15 9.44 -4.60
N LEU A 53 1.21 10.21 -4.03
CA LEU A 53 0.87 10.09 -2.61
C LEU A 53 0.33 8.71 -2.28
N LEU A 54 -0.58 8.17 -3.09
CA LEU A 54 -1.13 6.84 -2.89
C LEU A 54 -0.06 5.76 -3.00
N SER A 55 0.90 5.90 -3.91
CA SER A 55 2.02 4.97 -4.04
C SER A 55 2.89 4.95 -2.79
N ILE A 56 3.16 6.10 -2.20
CA ILE A 56 3.92 6.20 -0.96
C ILE A 56 3.14 5.63 0.21
N LEU A 57 1.86 5.97 0.34
CA LEU A 57 0.99 5.42 1.39
C LEU A 57 0.94 3.90 1.33
N GLY A 58 0.88 3.35 0.12
CA GLY A 58 0.84 1.91 -0.10
C GLY A 58 2.19 1.21 -0.08
N LEU A 59 3.28 1.93 0.20
CA LEU A 59 4.63 1.37 0.25
C LEU A 59 5.12 0.83 -1.10
N LEU A 60 4.56 1.32 -2.20
CA LEU A 60 5.03 1.02 -3.54
C LEU A 60 6.21 1.90 -3.94
N ASP A 61 6.35 3.04 -3.29
CA ASP A 61 7.43 3.99 -3.49
C ASP A 61 7.85 4.57 -2.13
N THR A 62 8.99 5.24 -2.11
CA THR A 62 9.50 5.90 -0.92
C THR A 62 9.48 7.42 -1.09
N PRO A 63 9.28 8.19 -0.01
CA PRO A 63 9.43 9.64 -0.09
C PRO A 63 10.90 10.02 -0.32
N SER A 64 11.13 11.15 -0.96
CA SER A 64 12.47 11.72 -1.11
C SER A 64 12.94 12.36 0.20
N ASP A 65 12.01 12.86 0.99
CA ASP A 65 12.27 13.49 2.30
C ASP A 65 10.97 13.44 3.12
N GLY A 66 11.11 13.68 4.42
CA GLY A 66 9.98 13.68 5.35
C GLY A 66 9.82 12.37 6.11
N GLU A 67 8.79 12.31 6.93
CA GLU A 67 8.51 11.14 7.78
C GLU A 67 7.20 10.48 7.37
N TYR A 68 7.22 9.16 7.36
CA TYR A 68 6.01 8.35 7.22
C TYR A 68 6.01 7.28 8.31
N VAL A 69 5.03 7.37 9.20
CA VAL A 69 4.83 6.39 10.28
C VAL A 69 3.53 5.63 9.99
N LEU A 70 3.62 4.31 9.88
CA LEU A 70 2.48 3.44 9.66
C LEU A 70 2.36 2.48 10.85
N ASN A 71 1.21 2.52 11.51
CA ASN A 71 0.92 1.67 12.66
C ASN A 71 2.07 1.73 13.69
N GLU A 72 2.49 2.95 14.04
CA GLU A 72 3.53 3.26 15.04
C GLU A 72 4.96 2.89 14.60
N LYS A 73 5.16 2.51 13.32
CA LYS A 73 6.48 2.15 12.79
C LYS A 73 6.92 3.14 11.71
N PRO A 74 8.12 3.70 11.81
CA PRO A 74 8.65 4.53 10.71
C PRO A 74 8.97 3.65 9.51
N VAL A 75 8.47 4.04 8.34
CA VAL A 75 8.58 3.23 7.12
C VAL A 75 9.20 3.99 5.95
N GLU A 76 9.70 5.19 6.15
CA GLU A 76 10.26 6.02 5.08
C GLU A 76 11.63 5.54 4.55
N ASN A 77 12.38 4.80 5.35
CA ASN A 77 13.74 4.37 5.01
C ASN A 77 13.92 2.86 4.98
N LEU A 78 12.86 2.11 4.69
CA LEU A 78 12.94 0.66 4.64
C LEU A 78 13.59 0.17 3.34
N SER A 79 14.28 -0.96 3.41
CA SER A 79 14.75 -1.68 2.22
C SER A 79 13.55 -2.17 1.39
N MET A 80 13.79 -2.56 0.14
CA MET A 80 12.74 -3.12 -0.71
C MET A 80 12.09 -4.35 -0.09
N SER A 81 12.89 -5.23 0.52
CA SER A 81 12.40 -6.45 1.16
C SER A 81 11.53 -6.17 2.38
N GLU A 82 11.97 -5.26 3.25
CA GLU A 82 11.21 -4.86 4.44
C GLU A 82 9.91 -4.18 4.06
N ARG A 83 9.97 -3.30 3.07
CA ARG A 83 8.81 -2.59 2.55
C ARG A 83 7.77 -3.55 1.97
N ALA A 84 8.21 -4.53 1.20
CA ALA A 84 7.34 -5.56 0.63
C ALA A 84 6.66 -6.39 1.73
N ARG A 85 7.39 -6.72 2.79
CA ARG A 85 6.87 -7.49 3.92
C ARG A 85 5.77 -6.72 4.65
N ILE A 86 6.00 -5.44 4.95
CA ILE A 86 5.03 -4.61 5.64
C ILE A 86 3.82 -4.37 4.74
N ARG A 87 4.02 -4.09 3.46
CA ARG A 87 2.94 -3.91 2.49
C ARG A 87 2.04 -5.15 2.43
N ASN A 88 2.62 -6.34 2.41
CA ASN A 88 1.86 -7.59 2.37
C ASN A 88 0.94 -7.76 3.59
N ARG A 89 1.37 -7.27 4.75
CA ARG A 89 0.65 -7.46 6.01
C ARG A 89 -0.30 -6.33 6.37
N GLU A 90 0.06 -5.10 6.04
CA GLU A 90 -0.63 -3.91 6.55
C GLU A 90 -1.51 -3.23 5.50
N VAL A 91 -1.30 -3.49 4.21
CA VAL A 91 -1.94 -2.72 3.14
C VAL A 91 -2.66 -3.64 2.18
N GLY A 92 -3.91 -3.31 1.87
CA GLY A 92 -4.66 -3.92 0.78
C GLY A 92 -4.86 -2.92 -0.35
N PHE A 93 -4.74 -3.38 -1.59
CA PHE A 93 -4.91 -2.54 -2.78
C PHE A 93 -6.15 -2.97 -3.55
N ILE A 94 -6.89 -1.98 -4.00
CA ILE A 94 -7.95 -2.18 -4.99
C ILE A 94 -7.55 -1.39 -6.22
N PHE A 95 -7.24 -2.10 -7.30
CA PHE A 95 -6.74 -1.49 -8.53
C PHE A 95 -7.88 -1.19 -9.50
N GLN A 96 -7.65 -0.21 -10.35
CA GLN A 96 -8.59 0.14 -11.41
C GLN A 96 -8.66 -0.95 -12.49
N SER A 97 -7.54 -1.61 -12.77
CA SER A 97 -7.47 -2.78 -13.66
C SER A 97 -7.34 -4.05 -12.83
N PHE A 98 -7.57 -5.21 -13.45
CA PHE A 98 -7.63 -6.49 -12.73
C PHE A 98 -6.30 -6.90 -12.09
N ASN A 99 -5.18 -6.56 -12.70
CA ASN A 99 -3.83 -6.91 -12.23
C ASN A 99 -3.63 -8.40 -11.96
N LEU A 100 -4.23 -9.24 -12.80
CA LEU A 100 -4.13 -10.68 -12.68
C LEU A 100 -2.93 -11.20 -13.46
N ILE A 101 -2.30 -12.25 -12.94
CA ILE A 101 -1.27 -12.99 -13.66
C ILE A 101 -1.97 -14.00 -14.55
N GLY A 102 -1.87 -13.81 -15.87
CA GLY A 102 -2.64 -14.56 -16.84
C GLY A 102 -2.34 -16.07 -16.88
N ASP A 103 -1.14 -16.46 -16.52
CA ASP A 103 -0.72 -17.87 -16.49
C ASP A 103 -1.16 -18.62 -15.23
N LEU A 104 -1.73 -17.90 -14.26
CA LEU A 104 -2.24 -18.50 -13.02
C LEU A 104 -3.76 -18.57 -13.05
N THR A 105 -4.31 -19.55 -12.33
CA THR A 105 -5.76 -19.64 -12.12
C THR A 105 -6.24 -18.51 -11.21
N VAL A 106 -7.56 -18.32 -11.14
CA VAL A 106 -8.17 -17.37 -10.18
C VAL A 106 -7.74 -17.71 -8.76
N TYR A 107 -7.82 -19.00 -8.38
CA TYR A 107 -7.38 -19.46 -7.06
C TYR A 107 -5.93 -19.11 -6.79
N GLU A 108 -5.04 -19.38 -7.73
CA GLU A 108 -3.61 -19.12 -7.59
C GLU A 108 -3.29 -17.62 -7.47
N ASN A 109 -4.01 -16.77 -8.19
CA ASN A 109 -3.87 -15.31 -8.08
C ASN A 109 -4.21 -14.83 -6.68
N VAL A 110 -5.28 -15.35 -6.08
CA VAL A 110 -5.69 -14.98 -4.72
C VAL A 110 -4.74 -15.55 -3.68
N GLU A 111 -4.21 -16.74 -3.93
CA GLU A 111 -3.31 -17.44 -3.01
C GLU A 111 -1.92 -16.81 -2.92
N LEU A 112 -1.44 -16.17 -3.98
CA LEU A 112 -0.05 -15.75 -4.12
C LEU A 112 0.48 -14.89 -2.95
N PRO A 113 -0.23 -13.86 -2.46
CA PRO A 113 0.23 -13.08 -1.31
C PRO A 113 0.40 -13.92 -0.04
N LEU A 114 -0.42 -14.93 0.13
CA LEU A 114 -0.37 -15.83 1.29
C LEU A 114 0.84 -16.76 1.20
N THR A 115 1.23 -17.15 0.00
CA THR A 115 2.44 -17.92 -0.25
C THR A 115 3.68 -17.09 0.13
N TYR A 116 3.72 -15.82 -0.25
CA TYR A 116 4.81 -14.93 0.12
C TYR A 116 4.89 -14.69 1.63
N ARG A 117 3.75 -14.78 2.33
CA ARG A 117 3.69 -14.65 3.78
C ARG A 117 4.20 -15.89 4.51
N GLY A 118 4.38 -17.01 3.80
CA GLY A 118 4.82 -18.27 4.38
C GLY A 118 3.73 -19.05 5.08
N MET A 119 2.48 -18.80 4.74
CA MET A 119 1.32 -19.46 5.35
C MET A 119 1.23 -20.93 4.91
N GLY A 120 0.84 -21.83 5.82
CA GLY A 120 0.66 -23.24 5.53
C GLY A 120 -0.46 -23.52 4.54
N SER A 121 -0.40 -24.64 3.81
CA SER A 121 -1.32 -24.93 2.72
C SER A 121 -2.78 -25.04 3.16
N ALA A 122 -3.05 -25.61 4.33
CA ALA A 122 -4.41 -25.75 4.85
C ALA A 122 -5.04 -24.39 5.15
N GLU A 123 -4.28 -23.51 5.78
CA GLU A 123 -4.75 -22.16 6.08
C GLU A 123 -4.91 -21.31 4.81
N ARG A 124 -3.98 -21.45 3.85
CA ARG A 124 -4.10 -20.78 2.54
C ARG A 124 -5.40 -21.16 1.86
N LYS A 125 -5.70 -22.46 1.78
CA LYS A 125 -6.91 -22.95 1.15
C LYS A 125 -8.16 -22.36 1.79
N LYS A 126 -8.22 -22.34 3.12
CA LYS A 126 -9.34 -21.78 3.85
C LYS A 126 -9.51 -20.28 3.53
N ARG A 127 -8.44 -19.52 3.59
CA ARG A 127 -8.51 -18.07 3.36
C ARG A 127 -8.85 -17.72 1.93
N VAL A 128 -8.31 -18.44 0.95
CA VAL A 128 -8.63 -18.23 -0.46
C VAL A 128 -10.10 -18.53 -0.72
N THR A 129 -10.58 -19.67 -0.21
CA THR A 129 -11.98 -20.07 -0.37
C THR A 129 -12.92 -19.03 0.26
N ASP A 130 -12.64 -18.61 1.49
CA ASP A 130 -13.44 -17.61 2.18
C ASP A 130 -13.46 -16.26 1.43
N ALA A 131 -12.31 -15.84 0.91
CA ALA A 131 -12.22 -14.60 0.14
C ALA A 131 -13.03 -14.65 -1.15
N LEU A 132 -12.93 -15.76 -1.90
CA LEU A 132 -13.69 -15.94 -3.14
C LEU A 132 -15.19 -16.01 -2.87
N GLU A 133 -15.61 -16.71 -1.82
CA GLU A 133 -17.01 -16.77 -1.43
C GLU A 133 -17.55 -15.38 -1.06
N SER A 134 -16.75 -14.57 -0.37
CA SER A 134 -17.18 -13.24 0.06
C SER A 134 -17.49 -12.30 -1.11
N VAL A 135 -16.97 -12.57 -2.29
CA VAL A 135 -17.25 -11.79 -3.52
C VAL A 135 -18.09 -12.57 -4.53
N GLY A 136 -18.70 -13.68 -4.12
CA GLY A 136 -19.60 -14.46 -4.96
C GLY A 136 -18.90 -15.35 -5.99
N MET A 137 -17.65 -15.71 -5.76
CA MET A 137 -16.85 -16.55 -6.68
C MET A 137 -16.47 -17.90 -6.08
N GLY A 138 -17.25 -18.40 -5.13
CA GLY A 138 -16.93 -19.64 -4.43
C GLY A 138 -17.25 -20.94 -5.18
N HIS A 139 -17.65 -20.85 -6.45
CA HIS A 139 -18.06 -22.02 -7.27
C HIS A 139 -17.13 -22.26 -8.45
#